data_9797a279c1bed6b940ce33691cceb7b5
#
_entry.id   9797a279c1bed6b940ce33691cceb7b5
#
_cell.length_a   1.000
_cell.length_b   1.000
_cell.length_c   1.000
_cell.angle_alpha   90.00
_cell.angle_beta   90.00
_cell.angle_gamma   90.00
#
_symmetry.space_group_name_H-M   'P 1'
#
loop_
_entity.id
_entity.type
_entity.pdbx_description
1 polymer ?
#
loop_
_entity_poly.entity_id
_entity_poly.type
_entity_poly.pdbx_seq_one_letter_code
_entity_poly.pdbx_strand_id
1 'polypeptide(L)'
;MRELKIALGNSRQAKFWSNKTMSFDEICSRLKTPIRTTETAEEYAKLPKPKRDEIKDKGGFVGGHLRDNLRKVGNVSCRSLWTPDIDNATPEFIAALEAKLTFKCAVYSTHSHTPQAPRLRIVAPFTRDVSADEFVAVSRYMAAELGIDMFDECSFIPNQLMYWPTCPSNGEYICKFFDGELLDPDAILAAHPDW
;
A
#
# COMPACT_ATOMS: atom_id res chain seq x y z
N MET A 1 20.73 7.46 2.42
CA MET A 1 19.43 6.81 2.06
C MET A 1 18.34 7.86 2.21
N ARG A 2 17.37 7.94 1.27
CA ARG A 2 16.31 8.95 1.35
C ARG A 2 15.41 8.70 2.55
N GLU A 3 15.08 9.74 3.30
CA GLU A 3 14.04 9.73 4.32
C GLU A 3 12.66 9.91 3.67
N LEU A 4 11.71 9.08 4.09
CA LEU A 4 10.36 9.02 3.53
C LEU A 4 9.35 9.59 4.53
N LYS A 5 8.53 10.50 4.08
CA LYS A 5 7.45 11.08 4.87
C LYS A 5 6.26 10.11 4.89
N ILE A 6 5.79 9.78 6.08
CA ILE A 6 4.59 8.96 6.29
C ILE A 6 3.75 9.53 7.43
N ALA A 7 2.46 9.27 7.42
CA ALA A 7 1.58 9.56 8.54
C ALA A 7 1.08 8.25 9.16
N LEU A 8 1.22 8.11 10.48
CA LEU A 8 0.87 6.91 11.23
C LEU A 8 -0.46 7.10 11.97
N GLY A 9 -1.34 6.12 11.88
CA GLY A 9 -2.57 6.02 12.64
C GLY A 9 -2.66 4.69 13.38
N ASN A 10 -3.19 4.70 14.60
CA ASN A 10 -3.39 3.51 15.40
C ASN A 10 -4.68 2.74 15.05
N SER A 11 -5.54 3.33 14.23
CA SER A 11 -6.78 2.75 13.71
C SER A 11 -7.22 3.50 12.46
N ARG A 12 -8.01 2.85 11.60
CA ARG A 12 -8.69 3.52 10.46
C ARG A 12 -9.61 4.66 10.91
N GLN A 13 -10.09 4.61 12.15
CA GLN A 13 -10.96 5.61 12.75
C GLN A 13 -10.21 6.68 13.56
N ALA A 14 -8.87 6.65 13.56
CA ALA A 14 -8.06 7.61 14.29
C ALA A 14 -8.41 9.05 13.85
N LYS A 15 -8.74 9.89 14.81
CA LYS A 15 -9.01 11.32 14.56
C LYS A 15 -7.75 12.08 14.20
N PHE A 16 -6.62 11.72 14.81
CA PHE A 16 -5.32 12.34 14.59
C PHE A 16 -4.29 11.31 14.15
N TRP A 17 -3.47 11.72 13.20
CA TRP A 17 -2.40 10.94 12.61
C TRP A 17 -1.07 11.59 12.94
N SER A 18 -0.04 10.81 13.12
CA SER A 18 1.29 11.32 13.44
C SER A 18 2.17 11.34 12.20
N ASN A 19 2.48 12.53 11.70
CA ASN A 19 3.49 12.69 10.65
C ASN A 19 4.87 12.29 11.17
N LYS A 20 5.54 11.41 10.45
CA LYS A 20 6.86 10.85 10.78
C LYS A 20 7.73 10.78 9.55
N THR A 21 9.02 10.71 9.78
CA THR A 21 10.01 10.37 8.76
C THR A 21 10.58 9.00 9.08
N MET A 22 10.67 8.13 8.09
CA MET A 22 11.22 6.78 8.22
C MET A 22 12.07 6.44 7.00
N SER A 23 13.08 5.60 7.19
CA SER A 23 13.78 4.94 6.09
C SER A 23 12.91 3.85 5.47
N PHE A 24 13.21 3.46 4.23
CA PHE A 24 12.51 2.34 3.59
C PHE A 24 12.75 1.02 4.34
N ASP A 25 13.94 0.83 4.90
CA ASP A 25 14.28 -0.37 5.66
C ASP A 25 13.47 -0.49 6.96
N GLU A 26 13.18 0.62 7.65
CA GLU A 26 12.27 0.62 8.80
C GLU A 26 10.84 0.24 8.41
N ILE A 27 10.37 0.74 7.26
CA ILE A 27 9.05 0.35 6.73
C ILE A 27 9.05 -1.14 6.38
N CYS A 28 10.05 -1.63 5.65
CA CYS A 28 10.20 -3.05 5.30
C CYS A 28 10.24 -3.95 6.55
N SER A 29 10.95 -3.53 7.58
CA SER A 29 11.03 -4.26 8.85
C SER A 29 9.65 -4.44 9.50
N ARG A 30 8.78 -3.42 9.42
CA ARG A 30 7.40 -3.50 9.92
C ARG A 30 6.48 -4.34 9.03
N LEU A 31 6.77 -4.41 7.74
CA LEU A 31 5.99 -5.24 6.80
C LEU A 31 6.38 -6.72 6.87
N LYS A 32 7.58 -7.05 7.30
CA LYS A 32 8.14 -8.40 7.26
C LYS A 32 7.32 -9.43 8.05
N THR A 33 6.74 -9.03 9.17
CA THR A 33 6.04 -9.96 10.07
C THR A 33 4.61 -9.46 10.33
N PRO A 34 3.57 -10.25 9.99
CA PRO A 34 2.19 -9.86 10.24
C PRO A 34 1.81 -10.05 11.70
N ILE A 35 0.83 -9.29 12.15
CA ILE A 35 0.12 -9.57 13.39
C ILE A 35 -0.84 -10.73 13.11
N ARG A 36 -0.62 -11.88 13.74
CA ARG A 36 -1.54 -13.01 13.67
C ARG A 36 -2.76 -12.74 14.53
N THR A 37 -3.94 -12.91 13.96
CA THR A 37 -5.22 -12.82 14.66
C THR A 37 -5.69 -14.22 15.10
N THR A 38 -6.77 -14.29 15.85
CA THR A 38 -7.20 -15.55 16.50
C THR A 38 -8.11 -16.40 15.63
N GLU A 39 -8.88 -15.78 14.74
CA GLU A 39 -9.80 -16.47 13.83
C GLU A 39 -9.03 -17.16 12.68
N THR A 40 -9.65 -18.19 12.11
CA THR A 40 -9.16 -18.81 10.86
C THR A 40 -9.58 -18.00 9.63
N ALA A 41 -8.97 -18.27 8.49
CA ALA A 41 -9.32 -17.63 7.22
C ALA A 41 -10.79 -17.93 6.84
N GLU A 42 -11.27 -19.15 7.10
CA GLU A 42 -12.63 -19.58 6.83
C GLU A 42 -13.65 -18.89 7.75
N GLU A 43 -13.29 -18.70 9.01
CA GLU A 43 -14.10 -17.94 9.99
C GLU A 43 -14.18 -16.47 9.57
N TYR A 44 -13.03 -15.87 9.26
CA TYR A 44 -12.97 -14.48 8.80
C TYR A 44 -13.79 -14.23 7.54
N ALA A 45 -13.74 -15.14 6.57
CA ALA A 45 -14.49 -15.01 5.31
C ALA A 45 -16.02 -14.97 5.52
N LYS A 46 -16.53 -15.63 6.57
CA LYS A 46 -17.97 -15.68 6.91
C LYS A 46 -18.44 -14.43 7.68
N LEU A 47 -17.53 -13.62 8.20
CA LEU A 47 -17.90 -12.45 8.98
C LEU A 47 -18.45 -11.32 8.11
N PRO A 48 -19.39 -10.52 8.62
CA PRO A 48 -19.83 -9.32 7.93
C PRO A 48 -18.69 -8.29 7.84
N LYS A 49 -18.72 -7.46 6.78
CA LYS A 49 -17.68 -6.48 6.50
C LYS A 49 -17.24 -5.62 7.71
N PRO A 50 -18.16 -5.09 8.56
CA PRO A 50 -17.74 -4.29 9.72
C PRO A 50 -16.85 -5.07 10.69
N LYS A 51 -17.15 -6.34 10.94
CA LYS A 51 -16.34 -7.21 11.82
C LYS A 51 -14.97 -7.52 11.20
N ARG A 52 -14.94 -7.81 9.91
CA ARG A 52 -13.68 -8.01 9.18
C ARG A 52 -12.79 -6.76 9.24
N ASP A 53 -13.42 -5.59 9.13
CA ASP A 53 -12.70 -4.31 9.21
C ASP A 53 -12.13 -4.05 10.62
N GLU A 54 -12.83 -4.44 11.69
CA GLU A 54 -12.32 -4.35 13.06
C GLU A 54 -11.14 -5.29 13.32
N ILE A 55 -11.21 -6.52 12.84
CA ILE A 55 -10.18 -7.54 13.05
C ILE A 55 -8.85 -7.11 12.44
N LYS A 56 -8.87 -6.67 11.18
CA LYS A 56 -7.66 -6.27 10.45
C LYS A 56 -7.13 -4.90 10.85
N ASP A 57 -7.91 -4.10 11.58
CA ASP A 57 -7.51 -2.76 12.00
C ASP A 57 -6.55 -2.79 13.18
N LYS A 58 -5.29 -2.99 12.88
CA LYS A 58 -4.16 -2.86 13.84
C LYS A 58 -3.36 -1.59 13.57
N GLY A 59 -4.04 -0.54 13.09
CA GLY A 59 -3.44 0.68 12.62
C GLY A 59 -2.83 0.57 11.23
N GLY A 60 -2.20 1.64 10.79
CA GLY A 60 -1.62 1.70 9.46
C GLY A 60 -0.94 3.02 9.19
N PHE A 61 -0.71 3.28 7.91
CA PHE A 61 -0.02 4.48 7.48
C PHE A 61 -0.63 5.05 6.19
N VAL A 62 -0.39 6.33 5.96
CA VAL A 62 -0.48 6.98 4.66
C VAL A 62 0.94 7.20 4.16
N GLY A 63 1.24 6.87 2.93
CA GLY A 63 2.59 6.99 2.33
C GLY A 63 2.98 8.45 2.04
N GLY A 64 2.67 9.38 2.93
CA GLY A 64 2.94 10.81 2.84
C GLY A 64 2.54 11.53 4.12
N HIS A 65 2.75 12.84 4.16
CA HIS A 65 2.33 13.69 5.27
C HIS A 65 0.92 14.24 5.08
N LEU A 66 0.23 14.46 6.19
CA LEU A 66 -1.12 15.02 6.27
C LEU A 66 -1.07 16.42 6.89
N ARG A 67 -1.82 17.37 6.32
CA ARG A 67 -2.05 18.69 6.94
C ARG A 67 -2.87 18.51 8.21
N ASP A 68 -2.58 19.29 9.21
CA ASP A 68 -3.28 19.28 10.51
C ASP A 68 -3.34 17.89 11.18
N ASN A 69 -2.52 16.95 10.74
CA ASN A 69 -2.56 15.56 11.20
C ASN A 69 -3.93 14.88 11.01
N LEU A 70 -4.70 15.28 10.00
CA LEU A 70 -6.04 14.77 9.72
C LEU A 70 -6.07 13.98 8.39
N ARG A 71 -6.43 12.70 8.46
CA ARG A 71 -6.62 11.87 7.27
C ARG A 71 -7.99 12.07 6.65
N LYS A 72 -8.09 13.04 5.77
CA LYS A 72 -9.29 13.32 4.96
C LYS A 72 -8.91 13.75 3.54
N VAL A 73 -9.87 13.73 2.65
CA VAL A 73 -9.72 14.22 1.27
C VAL A 73 -9.21 15.67 1.29
N GLY A 74 -8.26 15.98 0.42
CA GLY A 74 -7.64 17.30 0.30
C GLY A 74 -6.57 17.62 1.35
N ASN A 75 -6.35 16.76 2.35
CA ASN A 75 -5.41 17.05 3.45
C ASN A 75 -4.01 16.44 3.26
N VAL A 76 -3.73 15.81 2.13
CA VAL A 76 -2.38 15.31 1.84
C VAL A 76 -1.47 16.48 1.48
N SER A 77 -0.39 16.65 2.22
CA SER A 77 0.61 17.68 1.91
C SER A 77 1.64 17.21 0.91
N CYS A 78 2.00 15.95 0.95
CA CYS A 78 2.87 15.27 -0.03
C CYS A 78 2.74 13.75 0.09
N ARG A 79 3.23 13.04 -0.94
CA ARG A 79 3.39 11.59 -0.93
C ARG A 79 4.86 11.26 -1.19
N SER A 80 5.42 10.36 -0.39
CA SER A 80 6.79 9.82 -0.54
C SER A 80 6.80 8.39 -1.07
N LEU A 81 5.64 7.72 -1.03
CA LEU A 81 5.47 6.32 -1.40
C LEU A 81 4.32 6.15 -2.40
N TRP A 82 4.54 5.31 -3.40
CA TRP A 82 3.47 4.67 -4.14
C TRP A 82 2.96 3.46 -3.37
N THR A 83 1.64 3.39 -3.14
CA THR A 83 1.05 2.38 -2.25
C THR A 83 -0.27 1.83 -2.81
N PRO A 84 -0.24 1.08 -3.92
CA PRO A 84 -1.44 0.49 -4.49
C PRO A 84 -1.92 -0.75 -3.72
N ASP A 85 -3.21 -1.03 -3.83
CA ASP A 85 -3.91 -2.21 -3.31
C ASP A 85 -4.37 -3.07 -4.50
N ILE A 86 -3.97 -4.34 -4.54
CA ILE A 86 -4.27 -5.28 -5.60
C ILE A 86 -5.25 -6.30 -5.04
N ASP A 87 -6.54 -6.11 -5.32
CA ASP A 87 -7.63 -6.88 -4.72
C ASP A 87 -8.24 -7.92 -5.68
N ASN A 88 -7.95 -7.82 -6.98
CA ASN A 88 -8.55 -8.66 -8.03
C ASN A 88 -7.51 -9.54 -8.74
N ALA A 89 -6.36 -9.81 -8.11
CA ALA A 89 -5.30 -10.58 -8.74
C ALA A 89 -5.66 -12.06 -8.90
N THR A 90 -5.12 -12.66 -9.97
CA THR A 90 -5.05 -14.12 -10.12
C THR A 90 -3.67 -14.65 -9.79
N PRO A 91 -3.50 -15.94 -9.51
CA PRO A 91 -2.16 -16.52 -9.29
C PRO A 91 -1.18 -16.26 -10.45
N GLU A 92 -1.67 -16.32 -11.70
CA GLU A 92 -0.87 -16.06 -12.89
C GLU A 92 -0.43 -14.60 -12.98
N PHE A 93 -1.31 -13.67 -12.58
CA PHE A 93 -0.99 -12.25 -12.54
C PHE A 93 0.17 -11.97 -11.57
N ILE A 94 0.24 -12.67 -10.43
CA ILE A 94 1.31 -12.46 -9.45
C ILE A 94 2.68 -12.76 -10.05
N ALA A 95 2.82 -13.86 -10.78
CA ALA A 95 4.08 -14.20 -11.46
C ALA A 95 4.46 -13.15 -12.51
N ALA A 96 3.49 -12.67 -13.28
CA ALA A 96 3.69 -11.62 -14.28
C ALA A 96 4.02 -10.27 -13.63
N LEU A 97 3.39 -9.93 -12.51
CA LEU A 97 3.67 -8.73 -11.73
C LEU A 97 5.12 -8.74 -11.22
N GLU A 98 5.55 -9.82 -10.61
CA GLU A 98 6.91 -9.94 -10.07
C GLU A 98 7.99 -9.72 -11.13
N ALA A 99 7.76 -10.19 -12.36
CA ALA A 99 8.67 -9.95 -13.47
C ALA A 99 8.74 -8.47 -13.92
N LYS A 100 7.72 -7.69 -13.64
CA LYS A 100 7.63 -6.26 -13.97
C LYS A 100 8.13 -5.33 -12.86
N LEU A 101 8.29 -5.82 -11.63
CA LEU A 101 8.77 -5.02 -10.50
C LEU A 101 10.30 -4.85 -10.57
N THR A 102 10.76 -3.97 -11.46
CA THR A 102 12.18 -3.69 -11.70
C THR A 102 12.71 -2.52 -10.84
N PHE A 103 11.90 -1.97 -9.98
CA PHE A 103 12.20 -0.86 -9.07
C PHE A 103 12.15 -1.32 -7.61
N LYS A 104 12.76 -0.53 -6.74
CA LYS A 104 12.79 -0.82 -5.31
C LYS A 104 11.38 -0.79 -4.72
N CYS A 105 10.93 -1.92 -4.17
CA CYS A 105 9.62 -1.99 -3.52
C CYS A 105 9.51 -3.17 -2.53
N ALA A 106 8.49 -3.10 -1.70
CA ALA A 106 8.01 -4.21 -0.90
C ALA A 106 6.62 -4.61 -1.39
N VAL A 107 6.36 -5.92 -1.47
CA VAL A 107 5.04 -6.49 -1.74
C VAL A 107 4.61 -7.32 -0.56
N TYR A 108 3.42 -7.10 -0.02
CA TYR A 108 2.90 -7.88 1.09
C TYR A 108 1.43 -8.22 0.92
N SER A 109 1.02 -9.37 1.46
CA SER A 109 -0.37 -9.82 1.38
C SER A 109 -1.26 -9.13 2.41
N THR A 110 -2.54 -8.92 2.03
CA THR A 110 -3.57 -8.38 2.94
C THR A 110 -4.17 -9.50 3.79
N HIS A 111 -4.98 -9.13 4.79
CA HIS A 111 -5.65 -10.07 5.69
C HIS A 111 -6.56 -11.08 4.98
N SER A 112 -7.14 -10.69 3.85
CA SER A 112 -8.05 -11.52 3.06
C SER A 112 -7.36 -12.32 1.96
N HIS A 113 -6.03 -12.32 1.94
CA HIS A 113 -5.26 -13.05 0.93
C HIS A 113 -5.45 -14.55 1.05
N THR A 114 -5.61 -15.22 -0.08
CA THR A 114 -5.49 -16.67 -0.24
C THR A 114 -4.69 -17.00 -1.49
N PRO A 115 -4.07 -18.17 -1.61
CA PRO A 115 -3.35 -18.55 -2.84
C PRO A 115 -4.23 -18.55 -4.10
N GLN A 116 -5.53 -18.86 -3.95
CA GLN A 116 -6.50 -18.92 -5.05
C GLN A 116 -7.08 -17.54 -5.41
N ALA A 117 -7.11 -16.62 -4.46
CA ALA A 117 -7.55 -15.25 -4.63
C ALA A 117 -6.53 -14.30 -3.99
N PRO A 118 -5.40 -14.05 -4.65
CA PRO A 118 -4.33 -13.23 -4.11
C PRO A 118 -4.79 -11.79 -3.89
N ARG A 119 -4.43 -11.23 -2.73
CA ARG A 119 -4.63 -9.83 -2.38
C ARG A 119 -3.36 -9.25 -1.82
N LEU A 120 -2.79 -8.32 -2.55
CA LEU A 120 -1.45 -7.80 -2.27
C LEU A 120 -1.44 -6.27 -2.20
N ARG A 121 -0.43 -5.75 -1.56
CA ARG A 121 -0.08 -4.33 -1.56
C ARG A 121 1.35 -4.14 -1.96
N ILE A 122 1.59 -3.09 -2.75
CA ILE A 122 2.95 -2.65 -3.09
C ILE A 122 3.25 -1.40 -2.26
N VAL A 123 4.49 -1.28 -1.82
CA VAL A 123 5.03 -0.06 -1.21
C VAL A 123 6.34 0.24 -1.91
N ALA A 124 6.36 1.32 -2.70
CA ALA A 124 7.54 1.73 -3.45
C ALA A 124 7.91 3.18 -3.14
N PRO A 125 9.17 3.45 -2.75
CA PRO A 125 9.63 4.80 -2.48
C PRO A 125 9.85 5.57 -3.78
N PHE A 126 9.34 6.81 -3.83
CA PHE A 126 9.65 7.75 -4.91
C PHE A 126 11.05 8.36 -4.75
N THR A 127 11.65 8.82 -5.84
CA THR A 127 12.91 9.58 -5.82
C THR A 127 12.77 10.93 -5.12
N ARG A 128 11.59 11.57 -5.19
CA ARG A 128 11.20 12.80 -4.49
C ARG A 128 9.79 12.71 -3.93
N ASP A 129 9.41 13.65 -3.08
CA ASP A 129 8.02 13.81 -2.71
C ASP A 129 7.20 14.34 -3.87
N VAL A 130 5.98 13.86 -4.00
CA VAL A 130 5.03 14.31 -5.03
C VAL A 130 3.81 14.96 -4.39
N SER A 131 3.14 15.84 -5.13
CA SER A 131 1.85 16.41 -4.76
C SER A 131 0.73 15.35 -4.80
N ALA A 132 -0.46 15.69 -4.31
CA ALA A 132 -1.61 14.81 -4.39
C ALA A 132 -2.01 14.51 -5.84
N ASP A 133 -1.95 15.51 -6.72
CA ASP A 133 -2.33 15.37 -8.13
C ASP A 133 -1.30 14.55 -8.91
N GLU A 134 0.00 14.82 -8.73
CA GLU A 134 1.08 13.99 -9.28
C GLU A 134 0.95 12.53 -8.82
N PHE A 135 0.61 12.29 -7.53
CA PHE A 135 0.39 10.93 -7.02
C PHE A 135 -0.73 10.21 -7.78
N VAL A 136 -1.86 10.90 -8.03
CA VAL A 136 -2.98 10.31 -8.78
C VAL A 136 -2.53 9.95 -10.19
N ALA A 137 -1.86 10.84 -10.89
CA ALA A 137 -1.37 10.63 -12.24
C ALA A 137 -0.38 9.45 -12.29
N VAL A 138 0.69 9.50 -11.49
CA VAL A 138 1.70 8.43 -11.42
C VAL A 138 1.06 7.09 -11.07
N SER A 139 0.13 7.07 -10.08
CA SER A 139 -0.53 5.83 -9.67
C SER A 139 -1.35 5.20 -10.80
N ARG A 140 -2.05 6.01 -11.59
CA ARG A 140 -2.83 5.52 -12.73
C ARG A 140 -1.95 4.98 -13.86
N TYR A 141 -0.85 5.67 -14.19
CA TYR A 141 0.07 5.21 -15.22
C TYR A 141 0.79 3.92 -14.81
N MET A 142 1.28 3.85 -13.60
CA MET A 142 1.89 2.62 -13.09
C MET A 142 0.91 1.44 -13.07
N ALA A 143 -0.33 1.68 -12.65
CA ALA A 143 -1.37 0.64 -12.68
C ALA A 143 -1.71 0.22 -14.12
N ALA A 144 -1.76 1.14 -15.08
CA ALA A 144 -2.00 0.83 -16.49
C ALA A 144 -0.91 -0.09 -17.08
N GLU A 145 0.35 0.18 -16.76
CA GLU A 145 1.47 -0.66 -17.21
C GLU A 145 1.48 -2.06 -16.58
N LEU A 146 1.01 -2.17 -15.34
CA LEU A 146 1.01 -3.42 -14.59
C LEU A 146 -0.27 -4.25 -14.80
N GLY A 147 -1.37 -3.63 -15.22
CA GLY A 147 -2.68 -4.25 -15.40
C GLY A 147 -3.73 -3.63 -14.48
N ILE A 148 -4.28 -2.49 -14.89
CA ILE A 148 -5.12 -1.61 -14.06
C ILE A 148 -6.34 -2.30 -13.44
N ASP A 149 -6.94 -3.28 -14.11
CA ASP A 149 -8.12 -4.00 -13.63
C ASP A 149 -7.88 -4.84 -12.37
N MET A 150 -6.61 -5.09 -12.03
CA MET A 150 -6.23 -5.83 -10.83
C MET A 150 -6.19 -4.94 -9.59
N PHE A 151 -6.17 -3.61 -9.77
CA PHE A 151 -6.02 -2.63 -8.69
C PHE A 151 -7.37 -2.15 -8.16
N ASP A 152 -7.48 -2.04 -6.84
CA ASP A 152 -8.63 -1.39 -6.21
C ASP A 152 -8.61 0.11 -6.48
N GLU A 153 -9.78 0.72 -6.70
CA GLU A 153 -9.92 2.15 -6.98
C GLU A 153 -9.33 3.05 -5.87
N CYS A 154 -9.28 2.56 -4.63
CA CYS A 154 -8.68 3.29 -3.53
C CYS A 154 -7.16 3.51 -3.71
N SER A 155 -6.49 2.74 -4.57
CA SER A 155 -5.07 2.89 -4.94
C SER A 155 -4.75 4.28 -5.51
N PHE A 156 -5.75 4.95 -6.07
CA PHE A 156 -5.62 6.26 -6.69
C PHE A 156 -6.00 7.42 -5.76
N ILE A 157 -6.34 7.13 -4.51
CA ILE A 157 -6.75 8.12 -3.52
C ILE A 157 -5.54 8.56 -2.68
N PRO A 158 -5.12 9.86 -2.71
CA PRO A 158 -3.91 10.30 -2.04
C PRO A 158 -3.87 10.05 -0.53
N ASN A 159 -5.00 10.08 0.17
CA ASN A 159 -5.09 9.80 1.61
C ASN A 159 -5.47 8.37 1.94
N GLN A 160 -5.27 7.43 1.00
CA GLN A 160 -5.51 6.00 1.24
C GLN A 160 -4.77 5.50 2.46
N LEU A 161 -5.47 4.71 3.28
CA LEU A 161 -4.90 3.98 4.40
C LEU A 161 -4.28 2.67 3.93
N MET A 162 -3.01 2.46 4.24
CA MET A 162 -2.34 1.18 4.18
C MET A 162 -2.34 0.56 5.57
N TYR A 163 -3.10 -0.52 5.78
CA TYR A 163 -3.04 -1.25 7.04
C TYR A 163 -1.68 -1.91 7.24
N TRP A 164 -1.18 -1.88 8.47
CA TRP A 164 -0.09 -2.77 8.84
C TRP A 164 -0.50 -4.22 8.63
N PRO A 165 0.45 -5.10 8.30
CA PRO A 165 0.12 -6.46 7.93
C PRO A 165 -0.54 -7.23 9.08
N THR A 166 -1.63 -7.87 8.76
CA THR A 166 -2.35 -8.81 9.63
C THR A 166 -2.66 -10.07 8.85
N CYS A 167 -2.81 -11.19 9.54
CA CYS A 167 -3.05 -12.48 8.90
C CYS A 167 -3.90 -13.36 9.84
N PRO A 168 -4.90 -14.10 9.34
CA PRO A 168 -5.61 -15.10 10.12
C PRO A 168 -4.67 -16.13 10.74
N SER A 169 -5.13 -16.83 11.80
CA SER A 169 -4.30 -17.78 12.54
C SER A 169 -3.68 -18.87 11.65
N ASN A 170 -4.44 -19.39 10.69
CA ASN A 170 -4.01 -20.39 9.70
C ASN A 170 -3.76 -19.82 8.31
N GLY A 171 -3.84 -18.48 8.12
CA GLY A 171 -3.66 -17.83 6.84
C GLY A 171 -2.22 -17.84 6.34
N GLU A 172 -2.04 -17.74 5.04
CA GLU A 172 -0.75 -17.52 4.41
C GLU A 172 -0.40 -16.03 4.43
N TYR A 173 0.85 -15.72 4.73
CA TYR A 173 1.37 -14.36 4.64
C TYR A 173 2.56 -14.32 3.69
N ILE A 174 2.46 -13.46 2.70
CA ILE A 174 3.52 -13.21 1.73
C ILE A 174 4.12 -11.83 1.99
N CYS A 175 5.44 -11.75 2.05
CA CYS A 175 6.17 -10.49 2.04
C CYS A 175 7.45 -10.68 1.23
N LYS A 176 7.58 -9.93 0.14
CA LYS A 176 8.73 -9.96 -0.76
C LYS A 176 9.31 -8.57 -0.93
N PHE A 177 10.62 -8.51 -1.06
CA PHE A 177 11.35 -7.26 -1.30
C PHE A 177 12.04 -7.33 -2.65
N PHE A 178 11.92 -6.27 -3.43
CA PHE A 178 12.53 -6.12 -4.74
C PHE A 178 13.54 -4.99 -4.67
N ASP A 179 14.75 -5.29 -5.12
CA ASP A 179 15.82 -4.30 -5.27
C ASP A 179 15.72 -3.63 -6.64
N GLY A 180 16.23 -2.41 -6.72
CA GLY A 180 16.23 -1.60 -7.91
C GLY A 180 16.36 -0.11 -7.56
N GLU A 181 16.25 0.74 -8.56
CA GLU A 181 16.22 2.18 -8.36
C GLU A 181 14.90 2.60 -7.70
N LEU A 182 14.90 3.76 -7.07
CA LEU A 182 13.67 4.36 -6.56
C LEU A 182 12.75 4.72 -7.73
N LEU A 183 11.45 4.66 -7.51
CA LEU A 183 10.45 5.02 -8.52
C LEU A 183 10.55 6.51 -8.85
N ASP A 184 10.86 6.83 -10.10
CA ASP A 184 11.04 8.21 -10.55
C ASP A 184 9.73 8.80 -11.09
N PRO A 185 9.05 9.67 -10.32
CA PRO A 185 7.80 10.27 -10.75
C PRO A 185 8.01 11.27 -11.91
N ASP A 186 9.19 11.89 -12.00
CA ASP A 186 9.46 12.85 -13.08
C ASP A 186 9.58 12.15 -14.44
N ALA A 187 10.24 11.00 -14.48
CA ALA A 187 10.33 10.19 -15.69
C ALA A 187 8.94 9.67 -16.13
N ILE A 188 8.11 9.24 -15.17
CA ILE A 188 6.74 8.76 -15.46
C ILE A 188 5.89 9.91 -16.01
N LEU A 189 5.89 11.07 -15.36
CA LEU A 189 5.08 12.22 -15.77
C LEU A 189 5.56 12.81 -17.10
N ALA A 190 6.87 12.83 -17.35
CA ALA A 190 7.42 13.29 -18.62
C ALA A 190 7.03 12.41 -19.81
N ALA A 191 6.82 11.11 -19.57
CA ALA A 191 6.30 10.20 -20.60
C ALA A 191 4.81 10.43 -20.91
N HIS A 192 4.10 11.21 -20.08
CA HIS A 192 2.67 11.48 -20.17
C HIS A 192 2.37 12.98 -19.95
N PRO A 193 2.75 13.85 -20.90
CA PRO A 193 2.72 15.31 -20.68
C PRO A 193 1.31 15.91 -20.48
N ASP A 194 0.28 15.19 -20.82
CA ASP A 194 -1.14 15.62 -20.71
C ASP A 194 -1.83 15.17 -19.41
N TRP A 195 -1.03 14.74 -18.40
CA TRP A 195 -1.54 14.26 -17.10
C TRP A 195 -2.28 15.31 -16.26
#